data_f8671d3bb33e3937851ede3e8e3b058e
#
_entry.id   f8671d3bb33e3937851ede3e8e3b058e
#
_cell.length_a   1.000
_cell.length_b   1.000
_cell.length_c   1.000
_cell.angle_alpha   90.00
_cell.angle_beta   90.00
_cell.angle_gamma   90.00
#
_symmetry.space_group_name_H-M   'P 1'
#
loop_
_entity.id
_entity.type
_entity.pdbx_description
1 polymer ?
#
loop_
_entity_poly.entity_id
_entity_poly.type
_entity_poly.pdbx_seq_one_letter_code
_entity_poly.pdbx_strand_id
1 'polypeptide(L)'
;MFQCVIQDASFDWTSVCAVVVALIVGIASWYTAHTNNKLNHASVMLELIRREEENRASFSEYKNEINEINKWIESKSGIFSFNEFYEELSLDKYKHLRQIMYFYEELGLLVRKHQVNFKQVFSLIYFPDELSTQIRILRSKVILYKPDFMENYDYLYKRYEKERKKY
;
A
#
# COMPACT_ATOMS: atom_id res chain seq x y z
N MET A 1 -7.13 51.01 58.61
CA MET A 1 -5.72 50.98 58.21
C MET A 1 -5.54 49.68 57.39
N PHE A 2 -5.66 49.78 56.07
CA PHE A 2 -5.48 48.62 55.18
C PHE A 2 -4.00 48.55 54.82
N GLN A 3 -3.33 47.51 55.27
CA GLN A 3 -1.99 47.16 54.77
C GLN A 3 -2.14 46.43 53.43
N CYS A 4 -1.78 47.11 52.35
CA CYS A 4 -1.61 46.50 51.04
C CYS A 4 -0.32 45.71 51.12
N VAL A 5 -0.43 44.38 51.22
CA VAL A 5 0.68 43.45 51.02
C VAL A 5 0.96 43.41 49.52
N ILE A 6 1.97 44.20 49.10
CA ILE A 6 2.55 44.01 47.75
C ILE A 6 3.33 42.71 47.80
N GLN A 7 2.76 41.63 47.28
CA GLN A 7 3.46 40.40 47.04
C GLN A 7 4.38 40.67 45.83
N ASP A 8 5.68 40.82 46.06
CA ASP A 8 6.69 40.85 45.01
C ASP A 8 6.60 39.53 44.25
N ALA A 9 6.00 39.58 43.07
CA ALA A 9 6.03 38.49 42.13
C ALA A 9 7.47 38.34 41.63
N SER A 10 8.28 37.63 42.40
CA SER A 10 9.61 37.24 41.94
C SER A 10 9.43 36.42 40.66
N PHE A 11 9.89 36.96 39.54
CA PHE A 11 9.83 36.31 38.25
C PHE A 11 10.64 35.03 38.33
N ASP A 12 9.96 33.88 38.23
CA ASP A 12 10.57 32.58 38.36
C ASP A 12 11.27 32.17 37.05
N TRP A 13 12.55 32.51 36.96
CA TRP A 13 13.41 32.14 35.82
C TRP A 13 13.52 30.64 35.61
N THR A 14 13.35 29.82 36.64
CA THR A 14 13.38 28.34 36.51
C THR A 14 12.20 27.83 35.69
N SER A 15 11.02 28.37 35.92
CA SER A 15 9.82 28.05 35.14
C SER A 15 9.97 28.46 33.67
N VAL A 16 10.54 29.65 33.41
CA VAL A 16 10.78 30.11 32.02
C VAL A 16 11.80 29.25 31.33
N CYS A 17 12.91 28.91 31.97
CA CYS A 17 13.91 28.00 31.42
C CYS A 17 13.32 26.61 31.12
N ALA A 18 12.50 26.05 32.01
CA ALA A 18 11.84 24.79 31.81
C ALA A 18 10.92 24.79 30.58
N VAL A 19 10.14 25.86 30.37
CA VAL A 19 9.29 26.02 29.19
C VAL A 19 10.12 26.09 27.89
N VAL A 20 11.21 26.86 27.89
CA VAL A 20 12.10 27.01 26.74
C VAL A 20 12.74 25.65 26.37
N VAL A 21 13.25 24.92 27.37
CA VAL A 21 13.82 23.58 27.16
C VAL A 21 12.76 22.63 26.60
N ALA A 22 11.55 22.63 27.16
CA ALA A 22 10.45 21.78 26.67
C ALA A 22 10.09 22.10 25.22
N LEU A 23 10.06 23.34 24.80
CA LEU A 23 9.84 23.76 23.42
C LEU A 23 10.94 23.28 22.47
N ILE A 24 12.21 23.41 22.86
CA ILE A 24 13.35 22.97 22.06
C ILE A 24 13.29 21.46 21.88
N VAL A 25 13.06 20.69 22.94
CA VAL A 25 12.92 19.24 22.90
C VAL A 25 11.73 18.84 22.05
N GLY A 26 10.60 19.52 22.16
CA GLY A 26 9.40 19.30 21.36
C GLY A 26 9.66 19.50 19.86
N ILE A 27 10.32 20.61 19.49
CA ILE A 27 10.68 20.92 18.10
C ILE A 27 11.68 19.86 17.57
N ALA A 28 12.70 19.51 18.33
CA ALA A 28 13.69 18.50 17.93
C ALA A 28 13.04 17.13 17.74
N SER A 29 12.16 16.73 18.64
CA SER A 29 11.41 15.47 18.55
C SER A 29 10.48 15.45 17.33
N TRP A 30 9.77 16.54 17.08
CA TRP A 30 8.93 16.67 15.88
C TRP A 30 9.76 16.61 14.60
N TYR A 31 10.89 17.32 14.53
CA TYR A 31 11.78 17.29 13.36
C TYR A 31 12.33 15.89 13.11
N THR A 32 12.78 15.20 14.15
CA THR A 32 13.29 13.82 14.06
C THR A 32 12.19 12.87 13.57
N ALA A 33 10.99 12.94 14.14
CA ALA A 33 9.85 12.12 13.71
C ALA A 33 9.47 12.39 12.24
N HIS A 34 9.46 13.66 11.82
CA HIS A 34 9.16 14.03 10.44
C HIS A 34 10.21 13.53 9.45
N THR A 35 11.49 13.62 9.78
CA THR A 35 12.60 13.15 8.96
C THR A 35 12.58 11.62 8.84
N ASN A 36 12.40 10.91 9.95
CA ASN A 36 12.29 9.45 9.97
C ASN A 36 11.10 8.97 9.14
N ASN A 37 9.97 9.67 9.20
CA ASN A 37 8.81 9.32 8.38
C ASN A 37 9.10 9.46 6.88
N LYS A 38 9.79 10.53 6.45
CA LYS A 38 10.22 10.69 5.05
C LYS A 38 11.19 9.59 4.60
N LEU A 39 12.15 9.23 5.45
CA LEU A 39 13.11 8.15 5.16
C LEU A 39 12.40 6.79 5.04
N ASN A 40 11.45 6.51 5.92
CA ASN A 40 10.64 5.31 5.85
C ASN A 40 9.82 5.24 4.55
N HIS A 41 9.18 6.35 4.14
CA HIS A 41 8.47 6.41 2.85
C HIS A 41 9.40 6.17 1.67
N ALA A 42 10.59 6.75 1.66
CA ALA A 42 11.57 6.55 0.59
C ALA A 42 12.04 5.08 0.54
N SER A 43 12.33 4.48 1.69
CA SER A 43 12.72 3.08 1.79
C SER A 43 11.63 2.13 1.26
N VAL A 44 10.38 2.36 1.65
CA VAL A 44 9.23 1.58 1.15
C VAL A 44 9.09 1.73 -0.37
N MET A 45 9.25 2.95 -0.91
CA MET A 45 9.15 3.16 -2.35
C MET A 45 10.29 2.47 -3.13
N LEU A 46 11.53 2.51 -2.61
CA LEU A 46 12.65 1.81 -3.24
C LEU A 46 12.43 0.29 -3.27
N GLU A 47 11.93 -0.28 -2.18
CA GLU A 47 11.60 -1.70 -2.12
C GLU A 47 10.48 -2.07 -3.10
N LEU A 48 9.46 -1.23 -3.23
CA LEU A 48 8.38 -1.44 -4.20
C LEU A 48 8.89 -1.41 -5.65
N ILE A 49 9.79 -0.47 -5.98
CA ILE A 49 10.41 -0.39 -7.31
C ILE A 49 11.23 -1.65 -7.59
N ARG A 50 12.07 -2.09 -6.64
CA ARG A 50 12.88 -3.31 -6.79
C ARG A 50 11.99 -4.54 -7.05
N ARG A 51 10.93 -4.71 -6.27
CA ARG A 51 9.99 -5.83 -6.44
C ARG A 51 9.20 -5.74 -7.74
N GLU A 52 8.89 -4.54 -8.22
CA GLU A 52 8.25 -4.35 -9.52
C GLU A 52 9.19 -4.78 -10.66
N GLU A 53 10.46 -4.43 -10.60
CA GLU A 53 11.46 -4.86 -11.60
C GLU A 53 11.61 -6.38 -11.63
N GLU A 54 11.65 -7.03 -10.46
CA GLU A 54 11.67 -8.50 -10.35
C GLU A 54 10.41 -9.13 -10.96
N ASN A 55 9.23 -8.56 -10.68
CA ASN A 55 7.97 -9.04 -11.25
C ASN A 55 7.90 -8.84 -12.77
N ARG A 56 8.47 -7.73 -13.27
CA ARG A 56 8.50 -7.44 -14.71
C ARG A 56 9.29 -8.50 -15.48
N ALA A 57 10.37 -9.01 -14.92
CA ALA A 57 11.14 -10.10 -15.52
C ALA A 57 10.32 -11.40 -15.69
N SER A 58 9.29 -11.60 -14.88
CA SER A 58 8.43 -12.79 -14.88
C SER A 58 7.10 -12.63 -15.65
N PHE A 59 6.95 -11.59 -16.46
CA PHE A 59 5.68 -11.32 -17.16
C PHE A 59 5.31 -12.36 -18.22
N SER A 60 6.26 -13.05 -18.81
CA SER A 60 5.97 -14.12 -19.76
C SER A 60 5.34 -15.34 -19.07
N GLU A 61 5.89 -15.69 -17.90
CA GLU A 61 5.48 -16.85 -17.12
C GLU A 61 4.07 -16.67 -16.57
N TYR A 62 3.76 -15.51 -16.00
CA TYR A 62 2.45 -15.29 -15.40
C TYR A 62 1.31 -15.33 -16.44
N LYS A 63 1.56 -14.97 -17.72
CA LYS A 63 0.54 -15.06 -18.76
C LYS A 63 0.07 -16.49 -18.99
N ASN A 64 0.99 -17.43 -18.95
CA ASN A 64 0.67 -18.85 -19.04
C ASN A 64 -0.10 -19.32 -17.80
N GLU A 65 0.39 -18.92 -16.62
CA GLU A 65 -0.22 -19.29 -15.34
C GLU A 65 -1.66 -18.78 -15.20
N ILE A 66 -1.94 -17.52 -15.62
CA ILE A 66 -3.30 -16.98 -15.54
C ILE A 66 -4.25 -17.65 -16.55
N ASN A 67 -3.75 -18.08 -17.70
CA ASN A 67 -4.53 -18.85 -18.66
C ASN A 67 -4.84 -20.26 -18.10
N GLU A 68 -3.89 -20.89 -17.42
CA GLU A 68 -4.11 -22.20 -16.80
C GLU A 68 -5.12 -22.14 -15.66
N ILE A 69 -5.02 -21.16 -14.77
CA ILE A 69 -5.99 -21.02 -13.67
C ILE A 69 -7.39 -20.69 -14.20
N ASN A 70 -7.51 -19.92 -15.27
CA ASN A 70 -8.78 -19.67 -15.92
C ASN A 70 -9.39 -20.96 -16.51
N LYS A 71 -8.58 -21.81 -17.17
CA LYS A 71 -9.01 -23.13 -17.67
C LYS A 71 -9.45 -24.04 -16.51
N TRP A 72 -8.73 -24.02 -15.39
CA TRP A 72 -9.12 -24.76 -14.20
C TRP A 72 -10.51 -24.32 -13.69
N ILE A 73 -10.76 -23.00 -13.57
CA ILE A 73 -12.08 -22.47 -13.22
C ILE A 73 -13.17 -22.93 -14.19
N GLU A 74 -12.88 -22.89 -15.48
CA GLU A 74 -13.81 -23.32 -16.53
C GLU A 74 -14.08 -24.83 -16.45
N SER A 75 -13.08 -25.66 -16.16
CA SER A 75 -13.24 -27.11 -15.99
C SER A 75 -14.18 -27.48 -14.84
N LYS A 76 -14.28 -26.61 -13.83
CA LYS A 76 -15.22 -26.73 -12.69
C LYS A 76 -16.64 -26.24 -13.03
N SER A 77 -16.90 -25.83 -14.28
CA SER A 77 -18.18 -25.24 -14.71
C SER A 77 -18.62 -24.04 -13.85
N GLY A 78 -17.65 -23.32 -13.28
CA GLY A 78 -17.88 -22.19 -12.38
C GLY A 78 -18.38 -22.58 -10.98
N ILE A 79 -18.39 -23.86 -10.63
CA ILE A 79 -18.79 -24.35 -9.29
C ILE A 79 -17.55 -24.82 -8.56
N PHE A 80 -17.07 -24.02 -7.61
CA PHE A 80 -15.94 -24.34 -6.74
C PHE A 80 -16.06 -23.53 -5.43
N SER A 81 -15.42 -24.00 -4.38
CA SER A 81 -15.27 -23.19 -3.16
C SER A 81 -14.04 -22.28 -3.27
N PHE A 82 -14.01 -21.19 -2.46
CA PHE A 82 -12.83 -20.35 -2.39
C PHE A 82 -11.60 -21.13 -1.90
N ASN A 83 -11.79 -22.10 -1.00
CA ASN A 83 -10.69 -22.93 -0.50
C ASN A 83 -10.08 -23.79 -1.62
N GLU A 84 -10.90 -24.45 -2.46
CA GLU A 84 -10.40 -25.20 -3.61
C GLU A 84 -9.63 -24.31 -4.60
N PHE A 85 -10.14 -23.11 -4.86
CA PHE A 85 -9.41 -22.14 -5.70
C PHE A 85 -8.07 -21.73 -5.07
N TYR A 86 -8.06 -21.49 -3.77
CA TYR A 86 -6.85 -21.08 -3.05
C TYR A 86 -5.82 -22.21 -3.00
N GLU A 87 -6.25 -23.44 -2.79
CA GLU A 87 -5.39 -24.62 -2.85
C GLU A 87 -4.77 -24.79 -4.23
N GLU A 88 -5.58 -24.72 -5.30
CA GLU A 88 -5.07 -24.77 -6.68
C GLU A 88 -4.07 -23.65 -6.96
N LEU A 89 -4.43 -22.39 -6.63
CA LEU A 89 -3.55 -21.25 -6.82
C LEU A 89 -2.25 -21.35 -6.00
N SER A 90 -2.25 -22.11 -4.91
CA SER A 90 -1.09 -22.32 -4.04
C SER A 90 -0.04 -23.26 -4.63
N LEU A 91 -0.36 -24.00 -5.71
CA LEU A 91 0.61 -24.87 -6.38
C LEU A 91 1.78 -24.08 -6.97
N ASP A 92 2.95 -24.67 -7.00
CA ASP A 92 4.19 -24.02 -7.49
C ASP A 92 4.09 -23.54 -8.94
N LYS A 93 3.29 -24.22 -9.77
CA LYS A 93 3.01 -23.82 -11.16
C LYS A 93 2.37 -22.45 -11.32
N TYR A 94 1.84 -21.83 -10.23
CA TYR A 94 1.26 -20.49 -10.22
C TYR A 94 2.08 -19.48 -9.39
N LYS A 95 3.34 -19.74 -9.20
CA LYS A 95 4.23 -18.92 -8.35
C LYS A 95 4.30 -17.47 -8.82
N HIS A 96 4.50 -17.24 -10.11
CA HIS A 96 4.67 -15.88 -10.65
C HIS A 96 3.35 -15.11 -10.63
N LEU A 97 2.24 -15.77 -10.95
CA LEU A 97 0.90 -15.17 -10.85
C LEU A 97 0.62 -14.73 -9.41
N ARG A 98 0.90 -15.59 -8.41
CA ARG A 98 0.74 -15.22 -6.99
C ARG A 98 1.60 -14.03 -6.59
N GLN A 99 2.88 -14.03 -6.98
CA GLN A 99 3.81 -12.92 -6.65
C GLN A 99 3.29 -11.60 -7.18
N ILE A 100 2.84 -11.58 -8.44
CA ILE A 100 2.29 -10.38 -9.08
C ILE A 100 0.98 -9.95 -8.41
N MET A 101 0.07 -10.87 -8.16
CA MET A 101 -1.21 -10.57 -7.49
C MET A 101 -0.98 -9.99 -6.10
N TYR A 102 -0.13 -10.60 -5.29
CA TYR A 102 0.19 -10.11 -3.95
C TYR A 102 0.89 -8.76 -3.97
N PHE A 103 1.80 -8.54 -4.91
CA PHE A 103 2.47 -7.26 -5.07
C PHE A 103 1.47 -6.12 -5.29
N TYR A 104 0.56 -6.26 -6.26
CA TYR A 104 -0.41 -5.21 -6.54
C TYR A 104 -1.50 -5.08 -5.48
N GLU A 105 -1.86 -6.17 -4.81
CA GLU A 105 -2.78 -6.12 -3.67
C GLU A 105 -2.16 -5.35 -2.49
N GLU A 106 -0.91 -5.64 -2.15
CA GLU A 106 -0.15 -4.92 -1.13
C GLU A 106 0.05 -3.44 -1.50
N LEU A 107 0.43 -3.16 -2.75
CA LEU A 107 0.57 -1.80 -3.26
C LEU A 107 -0.73 -1.01 -3.12
N GLY A 108 -1.85 -1.64 -3.48
CA GLY A 108 -3.18 -1.06 -3.31
C GLY A 108 -3.51 -0.76 -1.85
N LEU A 109 -3.17 -1.67 -0.95
CA LEU A 109 -3.33 -1.47 0.49
C LEU A 109 -2.50 -0.28 1.00
N LEU A 110 -1.22 -0.20 0.61
CA LEU A 110 -0.32 0.89 1.01
C LEU A 110 -0.83 2.26 0.52
N VAL A 111 -1.34 2.32 -0.71
CA VAL A 111 -1.97 3.53 -1.27
C VAL A 111 -3.26 3.87 -0.52
N ARG A 112 -4.11 2.89 -0.25
CA ARG A 112 -5.39 3.06 0.48
C ARG A 112 -5.18 3.55 1.91
N LYS A 113 -4.12 3.06 2.57
CA LYS A 113 -3.73 3.47 3.93
C LYS A 113 -2.86 4.74 3.98
N HIS A 114 -2.66 5.41 2.84
CA HIS A 114 -1.81 6.61 2.73
C HIS A 114 -0.35 6.40 3.18
N GLN A 115 0.14 5.15 3.17
CA GLN A 115 1.52 4.82 3.51
C GLN A 115 2.48 5.11 2.35
N VAL A 116 1.97 5.17 1.12
CA VAL A 116 2.70 5.63 -0.06
C VAL A 116 1.87 6.67 -0.83
N ASN A 117 2.55 7.56 -1.54
CA ASN A 117 1.90 8.58 -2.35
C ASN A 117 1.49 7.98 -3.70
N PHE A 118 0.19 8.00 -4.02
CA PHE A 118 -0.32 7.46 -5.27
C PHE A 118 0.32 8.10 -6.52
N LYS A 119 0.62 9.40 -6.52
CA LYS A 119 1.26 10.05 -7.67
C LYS A 119 2.66 9.51 -7.94
N GLN A 120 3.41 9.20 -6.87
CA GLN A 120 4.71 8.55 -7.00
C GLN A 120 4.56 7.12 -7.52
N VAL A 121 3.60 6.35 -7.00
CA VAL A 121 3.28 5.01 -7.52
C VAL A 121 2.94 5.08 -9.00
N PHE A 122 2.05 5.98 -9.40
CA PHE A 122 1.62 6.15 -10.80
C PHE A 122 2.77 6.48 -11.75
N SER A 123 3.77 7.24 -11.30
CA SER A 123 4.91 7.66 -12.13
C SER A 123 6.06 6.65 -12.17
N LEU A 124 6.19 5.77 -11.17
CA LEU A 124 7.35 4.91 -10.99
C LEU A 124 7.04 3.42 -11.17
N ILE A 125 5.81 3.01 -10.89
CA ILE A 125 5.39 1.61 -10.99
C ILE A 125 4.68 1.38 -12.31
N TYR A 126 5.18 0.42 -13.08
CA TYR A 126 4.55 0.02 -14.33
C TYR A 126 3.27 -0.79 -14.06
N PHE A 127 2.19 -0.43 -14.74
CA PHE A 127 0.88 -1.04 -14.60
C PHE A 127 0.37 -1.51 -15.97
N PRO A 128 0.71 -2.74 -16.39
CA PRO A 128 0.38 -3.21 -17.75
C PRO A 128 -1.13 -3.41 -17.90
N ASP A 129 -1.69 -2.86 -18.98
CA ASP A 129 -3.13 -2.96 -19.27
C ASP A 129 -3.61 -4.40 -19.43
N GLU A 130 -2.79 -5.23 -20.07
CA GLU A 130 -3.09 -6.65 -20.29
C GLU A 130 -3.20 -7.41 -18.96
N LEU A 131 -2.22 -7.23 -18.08
CA LEU A 131 -2.23 -7.80 -16.73
C LEU A 131 -3.49 -7.38 -15.97
N SER A 132 -3.75 -6.09 -15.98
CA SER A 132 -4.89 -5.50 -15.29
C SER A 132 -6.22 -6.09 -15.77
N THR A 133 -6.36 -6.27 -17.06
CA THR A 133 -7.55 -6.87 -17.66
C THR A 133 -7.71 -8.33 -17.22
N GLN A 134 -6.65 -9.12 -17.28
CA GLN A 134 -6.69 -10.54 -16.93
C GLN A 134 -6.94 -10.77 -15.44
N ILE A 135 -6.30 -9.99 -14.55
CA ILE A 135 -6.56 -10.08 -13.10
C ILE A 135 -8.01 -9.70 -12.80
N ARG A 136 -8.58 -8.70 -13.48
CA ARG A 136 -9.98 -8.32 -13.28
C ARG A 136 -10.95 -9.40 -13.74
N ILE A 137 -10.66 -10.08 -14.85
CA ILE A 137 -11.45 -11.24 -15.30
C ILE A 137 -11.39 -12.35 -14.24
N LEU A 138 -10.19 -12.70 -13.76
CA LEU A 138 -10.03 -13.69 -12.70
C LEU A 138 -10.79 -13.27 -11.43
N ARG A 139 -10.61 -12.04 -10.99
CA ARG A 139 -11.32 -11.47 -9.84
C ARG A 139 -12.84 -11.58 -9.98
N SER A 140 -13.38 -11.22 -11.14
CA SER A 140 -14.85 -11.26 -11.37
C SER A 140 -15.45 -12.66 -11.21
N LYS A 141 -14.68 -13.71 -11.48
CA LYS A 141 -15.08 -15.10 -11.24
C LYS A 141 -15.01 -15.50 -9.77
N VAL A 142 -14.00 -15.00 -9.04
CA VAL A 142 -13.70 -15.41 -7.66
C VAL A 142 -14.49 -14.61 -6.62
N ILE A 143 -14.85 -13.35 -6.88
CA ILE A 143 -15.60 -12.50 -5.93
C ILE A 143 -16.99 -13.05 -5.59
N LEU A 144 -17.55 -13.95 -6.40
CA LEU A 144 -18.79 -14.64 -6.09
C LEU A 144 -18.67 -15.52 -4.85
N TYR A 145 -17.47 -15.95 -4.52
CA TYR A 145 -17.14 -16.82 -3.37
C TYR A 145 -16.38 -16.09 -2.27
N LYS A 146 -15.63 -15.04 -2.63
CA LYS A 146 -14.83 -14.21 -1.71
C LYS A 146 -14.91 -12.74 -2.15
N PRO A 147 -15.87 -11.97 -1.63
CA PRO A 147 -16.14 -10.59 -2.08
C PRO A 147 -14.94 -9.63 -1.93
N ASP A 148 -14.12 -9.82 -0.91
CA ASP A 148 -12.93 -9.02 -0.63
C ASP A 148 -11.66 -9.49 -1.36
N PHE A 149 -11.77 -10.53 -2.23
CA PHE A 149 -10.65 -11.01 -3.01
C PHE A 149 -10.08 -9.91 -3.90
N MET A 150 -8.81 -9.56 -3.67
CA MET A 150 -8.09 -8.49 -4.37
C MET A 150 -8.82 -7.13 -4.37
N GLU A 151 -9.42 -6.75 -3.23
CA GLU A 151 -10.14 -5.48 -3.08
C GLU A 151 -9.21 -4.27 -3.19
N ASN A 152 -8.00 -4.37 -2.64
CA ASN A 152 -7.04 -3.26 -2.67
C ASN A 152 -6.44 -3.08 -4.07
N TYR A 153 -6.26 -4.18 -4.83
CA TYR A 153 -5.93 -4.12 -6.24
C TYR A 153 -7.01 -3.37 -7.04
N ASP A 154 -8.28 -3.72 -6.85
CA ASP A 154 -9.40 -3.07 -7.54
C ASP A 154 -9.48 -1.57 -7.23
N TYR A 155 -9.23 -1.19 -5.97
CA TYR A 155 -9.09 0.20 -5.55
C TYR A 155 -7.94 0.91 -6.27
N LEU A 156 -6.77 0.30 -6.32
CA LEU A 156 -5.58 0.83 -6.99
C LEU A 156 -5.83 1.01 -8.48
N TYR A 157 -6.40 0.00 -9.14
CA TYR A 157 -6.69 0.00 -10.56
C TYR A 157 -7.68 1.12 -10.94
N LYS A 158 -8.78 1.27 -10.22
CA LYS A 158 -9.77 2.33 -10.45
C LYS A 158 -9.13 3.72 -10.34
N ARG A 159 -8.22 3.88 -9.40
CA ARG A 159 -7.50 5.14 -9.21
C ARG A 159 -6.51 5.40 -10.34
N TYR A 160 -5.80 4.36 -10.80
CA TYR A 160 -4.90 4.41 -11.95
C TYR A 160 -5.65 4.81 -13.23
N GLU A 161 -6.76 4.16 -13.53
CA GLU A 161 -7.61 4.48 -14.69
C GLU A 161 -8.10 5.94 -14.67
N LYS A 162 -8.48 6.42 -13.49
CA LYS A 162 -8.92 7.82 -13.34
C LYS A 162 -7.78 8.81 -13.60
N GLU A 163 -6.56 8.49 -13.19
CA GLU A 163 -5.40 9.36 -13.40
C GLU A 163 -4.97 9.34 -14.87
N ARG A 164 -4.94 8.17 -15.50
CA ARG A 164 -4.58 8.00 -16.91
C ARG A 164 -5.49 8.80 -17.87
N LYS A 165 -6.77 8.92 -17.55
CA LYS A 165 -7.73 9.71 -18.38
C LYS A 165 -7.51 11.22 -18.36
N LYS A 166 -6.61 11.71 -17.53
CA LYS A 166 -6.30 13.15 -17.45
C LYS A 166 -5.20 13.56 -18.44
N TYR A 167 -4.47 12.59 -19.00
CA TYR A 167 -3.39 12.76 -19.96
C TYR A 167 -3.75 12.16 -21.31
#